data_17594740f59513081442ada281811a54
#
_entry.id   17594740f59513081442ada281811a54
#
_cell.length_a   1.000
_cell.length_b   1.000
_cell.length_c   1.000
_cell.angle_alpha   90.00
_cell.angle_beta   90.00
_cell.angle_gamma   90.00
#
_symmetry.space_group_name_H-M   'P 1'
#
loop_
_entity.id
_entity.type
_entity.pdbx_description
1 polymer ?
#
loop_
_entity_poly.entity_id
_entity_poly.type
_entity_poly.pdbx_seq_one_letter_code
_entity_poly.pdbx_strand_id
1 'polypeptide(L)'
;MPTTALLSAPSSDVVWALIAGSVLYRSTDRGDSWEQRPLPTQNISPRAGISFVDDQQGWLSTGGSPETQCNGEGTAIWHTTEGGSTWQQVALVNGLQPDSTGIGYAQCKEGLSFIDATHGFLAAWDDNHPPTIYRTSDGGHSWTGSTLPDPPGFVSQPGGFELTAGLVESFGVTLLVSAWGMQEGAQAEFVFRSTNGGATWTYLAKADLGSNNVTFVTASRWLQLIEPDQSVETTDSGKSWHPYSSDYAQAAPIAPEIVFGGPLVGYATVRGQIQRTTDGGLHWSYITTPGTK
;
A
#
# COMPACT_ATOMS: atom_id res chain seq x y z
N MET A 1 14.91 -14.30 -10.28
CA MET A 1 14.38 -12.94 -10.26
C MET A 1 13.62 -12.75 -8.95
N PRO A 2 13.72 -11.62 -8.29
CA PRO A 2 12.89 -11.37 -7.13
C PRO A 2 11.42 -11.39 -7.58
N THR A 3 10.61 -12.15 -6.88
CA THR A 3 9.19 -12.30 -7.19
C THR A 3 8.33 -11.19 -6.61
N THR A 4 8.90 -10.36 -5.72
CA THR A 4 8.20 -9.28 -5.02
C THR A 4 9.02 -8.00 -5.05
N ALA A 5 8.37 -6.89 -5.36
CA ALA A 5 8.90 -5.57 -5.17
C ALA A 5 7.77 -4.69 -4.60
N LEU A 6 8.12 -3.83 -3.62
CA LEU A 6 7.24 -2.78 -3.15
C LEU A 6 7.66 -1.46 -3.80
N LEU A 7 6.69 -0.68 -4.21
CA LEU A 7 6.92 0.60 -4.87
C LEU A 7 6.35 1.75 -4.03
N SER A 8 7.01 2.89 -4.09
CA SER A 8 6.49 4.16 -3.56
C SER A 8 6.83 5.27 -4.55
N ALA A 9 5.82 6.01 -5.01
CA ALA A 9 5.98 7.05 -6.01
C ALA A 9 5.45 8.39 -5.46
N PRO A 10 6.26 9.13 -4.70
CA PRO A 10 5.83 10.40 -4.10
C PRO A 10 5.58 11.51 -5.12
N SER A 11 6.11 11.37 -6.32
CA SER A 11 5.88 12.30 -7.44
C SER A 11 6.04 11.60 -8.79
N SER A 12 5.70 12.31 -9.86
CA SER A 12 5.89 11.81 -11.22
C SER A 12 7.35 11.49 -11.57
N ASP A 13 8.32 12.12 -10.91
CA ASP A 13 9.74 11.98 -11.23
C ASP A 13 10.50 11.08 -10.25
N VAL A 14 9.96 10.90 -9.03
CA VAL A 14 10.60 10.12 -7.95
C VAL A 14 9.88 8.80 -7.75
N VAL A 15 10.63 7.71 -7.79
CA VAL A 15 10.13 6.37 -7.47
C VAL A 15 11.16 5.60 -6.65
N TRP A 16 10.65 4.88 -5.66
CA TRP A 16 11.40 3.99 -4.80
C TRP A 16 10.97 2.56 -5.04
N ALA A 17 11.91 1.62 -4.93
CA ALA A 17 11.64 0.19 -5.07
C ALA A 17 12.39 -0.60 -4.00
N LEU A 18 11.66 -1.35 -3.17
CA LEU A 18 12.22 -2.35 -2.27
C LEU A 18 12.11 -3.72 -2.93
N ILE A 19 13.23 -4.25 -3.39
CA ILE A 19 13.30 -5.50 -4.14
C ILE A 19 13.52 -6.67 -3.17
N ALA A 20 12.59 -7.62 -3.18
CA ALA A 20 12.62 -8.85 -2.36
C ALA A 20 12.93 -8.62 -0.87
N GLY A 21 12.50 -7.48 -0.31
CA GLY A 21 12.77 -7.11 1.08
C GLY A 21 14.26 -6.95 1.44
N SER A 22 15.14 -6.93 0.46
CA SER A 22 16.60 -7.01 0.70
C SER A 22 17.41 -5.87 0.12
N VAL A 23 16.90 -5.15 -0.87
CA VAL A 23 17.62 -4.04 -1.51
C VAL A 23 16.66 -2.90 -1.80
N LEU A 24 16.98 -1.72 -1.31
CA LEU A 24 16.24 -0.49 -1.57
C LEU A 24 16.93 0.31 -2.69
N TYR A 25 16.13 0.78 -3.63
CA TYR A 25 16.57 1.64 -4.72
C TYR A 25 15.73 2.91 -4.80
N ARG A 26 16.39 4.00 -5.22
CA ARG A 26 15.76 5.28 -5.52
C ARG A 26 16.05 5.67 -6.96
N SER A 27 15.04 6.21 -7.62
CA SER A 27 15.15 6.93 -8.88
C SER A 27 14.57 8.34 -8.71
N THR A 28 15.21 9.33 -9.32
CA THR A 28 14.74 10.73 -9.40
C THR A 28 14.53 11.19 -10.85
N ASP A 29 14.55 10.25 -11.79
CA ASP A 29 14.43 10.46 -13.23
C ASP A 29 13.42 9.47 -13.86
N ARG A 30 12.32 9.19 -13.15
CA ARG A 30 11.22 8.32 -13.61
C ARG A 30 11.60 6.85 -13.80
N GLY A 31 12.63 6.37 -13.11
CA GLY A 31 13.12 5.01 -13.24
C GLY A 31 14.07 4.78 -14.40
N ASP A 32 14.56 5.84 -15.06
CA ASP A 32 15.57 5.74 -16.13
C ASP A 32 16.93 5.36 -15.55
N SER A 33 17.24 5.82 -14.31
CA SER A 33 18.39 5.37 -13.52
C SER A 33 18.02 5.10 -12.07
N TRP A 34 18.83 4.25 -11.40
CA TRP A 34 18.57 3.81 -10.04
C TRP A 34 19.82 3.87 -9.17
N GLU A 35 19.65 4.37 -7.96
CA GLU A 35 20.68 4.44 -6.94
C GLU A 35 20.32 3.50 -5.78
N GLN A 36 21.22 2.60 -5.41
CA GLN A 36 21.00 1.72 -4.27
C GLN A 36 21.16 2.50 -2.95
N ARG A 37 20.28 2.21 -1.99
CA ARG A 37 20.27 2.80 -0.66
C ARG A 37 20.39 1.73 0.43
N PRO A 38 21.07 1.99 1.54
CA PRO A 38 21.16 1.05 2.64
C PRO A 38 19.79 0.85 3.31
N LEU A 39 19.55 -0.35 3.79
CA LEU A 39 18.41 -0.67 4.64
C LEU A 39 18.77 -0.50 6.12
N PRO A 40 17.80 -0.15 6.98
CA PRO A 40 18.05 0.02 8.42
C PRO A 40 18.35 -1.30 9.13
N THR A 41 17.87 -2.40 8.56
CA THR A 41 18.02 -3.76 9.10
C THR A 41 17.97 -4.78 7.94
N GLN A 42 18.48 -5.97 8.19
CA GLN A 42 18.34 -7.12 7.27
C GLN A 42 17.09 -7.97 7.56
N ASN A 43 16.43 -7.75 8.67
CA ASN A 43 15.23 -8.48 9.06
C ASN A 43 13.98 -7.79 8.54
N ILE A 44 13.75 -7.89 7.24
CA ILE A 44 12.57 -7.34 6.57
C ILE A 44 11.71 -8.51 6.09
N SER A 45 10.47 -8.54 6.59
CA SER A 45 9.53 -9.61 6.25
C SER A 45 8.84 -9.35 4.90
N PRO A 46 8.18 -10.35 4.33
CA PRO A 46 7.34 -10.15 3.14
C PRO A 46 6.18 -9.15 3.34
N ARG A 47 5.82 -8.83 4.58
CA ARG A 47 4.79 -7.82 4.92
C ARG A 47 5.39 -6.46 5.27
N ALA A 48 6.62 -6.21 4.88
CA ALA A 48 7.21 -4.89 5.01
C ALA A 48 6.41 -3.85 4.20
N GLY A 49 6.54 -2.58 4.59
CA GLY A 49 6.00 -1.46 3.85
C GLY A 49 7.07 -0.40 3.63
N ILE A 50 7.01 0.30 2.52
CA ILE A 50 7.77 1.51 2.27
C ILE A 50 6.84 2.65 1.91
N SER A 51 7.13 3.84 2.40
CA SER A 51 6.40 5.04 2.05
C SER A 51 7.34 6.22 2.03
N PHE A 52 7.47 6.89 0.90
CA PHE A 52 8.26 8.09 0.74
C PHE A 52 7.34 9.26 0.37
N VAL A 53 7.58 10.43 0.91
CA VAL A 53 6.83 11.66 0.62
C VAL A 53 7.57 12.55 -0.37
N ASP A 54 8.87 12.30 -0.55
CA ASP A 54 9.75 12.94 -1.53
C ASP A 54 11.00 12.09 -1.79
N ASP A 55 12.07 12.67 -2.32
CA ASP A 55 13.35 12.00 -2.57
C ASP A 55 14.27 11.94 -1.33
N GLN A 56 13.89 12.55 -0.20
CA GLN A 56 14.68 12.61 1.03
C GLN A 56 13.99 11.95 2.21
N GLN A 57 12.67 12.15 2.36
CA GLN A 57 11.91 11.68 3.52
C GLN A 57 11.11 10.43 3.20
N GLY A 58 11.27 9.43 4.06
CA GLY A 58 10.52 8.20 3.91
C GLY A 58 10.56 7.30 5.14
N TRP A 59 9.66 6.35 5.15
CA TRP A 59 9.50 5.35 6.21
C TRP A 59 9.55 3.94 5.65
N LEU A 60 10.01 3.04 6.50
CA LEU A 60 10.03 1.62 6.24
C LEU A 60 9.50 0.89 7.47
N SER A 61 8.50 0.04 7.30
CA SER A 61 8.11 -0.93 8.31
C SER A 61 8.73 -2.29 8.02
N THR A 62 9.21 -2.99 9.05
CA THR A 62 9.82 -4.30 8.84
C THR A 62 8.79 -5.39 8.56
N GLY A 63 7.50 -5.11 8.84
CA GLY A 63 6.46 -6.13 8.86
C GLY A 63 6.70 -7.18 9.95
N GLY A 64 5.76 -8.07 10.13
CA GLY A 64 5.87 -9.17 11.06
C GLY A 64 6.23 -10.49 10.40
N SER A 65 6.35 -11.54 11.20
CA SER A 65 6.56 -12.89 10.71
C SER A 65 5.25 -13.50 10.21
N PRO A 66 5.14 -13.92 8.97
CA PRO A 66 3.94 -14.59 8.46
C PRO A 66 3.66 -15.93 9.16
N GLU A 67 4.65 -16.50 9.85
CA GLU A 67 4.51 -17.77 10.57
C GLU A 67 3.66 -17.66 11.85
N THR A 68 3.47 -16.46 12.36
CA THR A 68 2.70 -16.20 13.58
C THR A 68 1.19 -16.12 13.35
N GLN A 69 0.73 -16.11 12.10
CA GLN A 69 -0.69 -15.90 11.77
C GLN A 69 -1.28 -14.68 12.50
N CYS A 70 -0.50 -13.59 12.60
CA CYS A 70 -0.84 -12.37 13.31
C CYS A 70 -0.98 -12.46 14.83
N ASN A 71 -0.86 -13.64 15.41
CA ASN A 71 -0.99 -13.87 16.88
C ASN A 71 0.23 -13.43 17.69
N GLY A 72 1.08 -12.61 17.18
CA GLY A 72 2.31 -12.17 17.84
C GLY A 72 3.20 -11.44 16.87
N GLU A 73 2.59 -10.63 16.01
CA GLU A 73 3.31 -9.91 14.97
C GLU A 73 3.88 -8.59 15.51
N GLY A 74 5.20 -8.59 15.74
CA GLY A 74 5.93 -7.36 16.01
C GLY A 74 6.22 -6.58 14.72
N THR A 75 6.44 -5.28 14.85
CA THR A 75 6.91 -4.42 13.76
C THR A 75 7.82 -3.33 14.30
N ALA A 76 8.81 -2.94 13.50
CA ALA A 76 9.59 -1.73 13.72
C ALA A 76 9.36 -0.77 12.56
N ILE A 77 9.21 0.52 12.87
CA ILE A 77 9.08 1.57 11.86
C ILE A 77 10.34 2.43 11.93
N TRP A 78 10.94 2.64 10.78
CA TRP A 78 12.16 3.40 10.59
C TRP A 78 11.86 4.62 9.72
N HIS A 79 12.49 5.74 10.03
CA HIS A 79 12.36 7.01 9.31
C HIS A 79 13.71 7.47 8.79
N THR A 80 13.75 7.99 7.58
CA THR A 80 14.89 8.68 6.98
C THR A 80 14.51 10.10 6.57
N THR A 81 15.44 11.04 6.74
CA THR A 81 15.37 12.42 6.22
C THR A 81 16.51 12.70 5.25
N GLU A 82 17.29 11.66 4.88
CA GLU A 82 18.50 11.75 4.06
C GLU A 82 18.42 10.79 2.85
N GLY A 83 17.25 10.61 2.31
CA GLY A 83 17.04 9.78 1.12
C GLY A 83 17.50 8.34 1.32
N GLY A 84 17.23 7.74 2.48
CA GLY A 84 17.60 6.37 2.78
C GLY A 84 19.09 6.15 3.08
N SER A 85 19.91 7.22 3.23
CA SER A 85 21.33 7.09 3.57
C SER A 85 21.52 6.70 5.03
N THR A 86 20.70 7.26 5.91
CA THR A 86 20.63 6.90 7.34
C THR A 86 19.18 6.74 7.76
N TRP A 87 18.96 5.98 8.84
CA TRP A 87 17.65 5.66 9.35
C TRP A 87 17.60 5.76 10.87
N GLN A 88 16.49 6.26 11.39
CA GLN A 88 16.18 6.28 12.81
C GLN A 88 14.96 5.41 13.07
N GLN A 89 15.02 4.52 14.05
CA GLN A 89 13.84 3.78 14.51
C GLN A 89 12.92 4.72 15.29
N VAL A 90 11.68 4.87 14.82
CA VAL A 90 10.67 5.76 15.43
C VAL A 90 9.60 4.99 16.20
N ALA A 91 9.36 3.72 15.84
CA ALA A 91 8.44 2.85 16.56
C ALA A 91 8.98 1.42 16.64
N LEU A 92 8.67 0.74 17.74
CA LEU A 92 8.91 -0.69 17.92
C LEU A 92 7.77 -1.29 18.71
N VAL A 93 7.12 -2.30 18.17
CA VAL A 93 6.12 -3.13 18.81
C VAL A 93 6.61 -4.56 18.81
N ASN A 94 6.68 -5.19 19.95
CA ASN A 94 7.09 -6.59 20.10
C ASN A 94 6.47 -7.19 21.36
N GLY A 95 6.72 -8.48 21.62
CA GLY A 95 6.18 -9.18 22.79
C GLY A 95 6.61 -8.63 24.16
N LEU A 96 7.68 -7.82 24.23
CA LEU A 96 8.14 -7.15 25.45
C LEU A 96 7.54 -5.75 25.60
N GLN A 97 7.10 -5.14 24.50
CA GLN A 97 6.53 -3.80 24.43
C GLN A 97 5.30 -3.80 23.49
N PRO A 98 4.23 -4.53 23.87
CA PRO A 98 3.13 -4.81 22.94
C PRO A 98 2.32 -3.57 22.53
N ASP A 99 2.27 -2.52 23.36
CA ASP A 99 1.43 -1.34 23.13
C ASP A 99 2.19 -0.02 23.32
N SER A 100 3.52 -0.03 23.23
CA SER A 100 4.35 1.14 23.55
C SER A 100 4.12 2.34 22.63
N THR A 101 3.62 2.10 21.42
CA THR A 101 3.39 3.14 20.40
C THR A 101 1.91 3.37 20.08
N GLY A 102 1.02 2.58 20.68
CA GLY A 102 -0.41 2.57 20.36
C GLY A 102 -0.80 1.63 19.21
N ILE A 103 0.18 0.97 18.55
CA ILE A 103 -0.08 -0.09 17.56
C ILE A 103 -0.23 -1.42 18.32
N GLY A 104 -1.30 -2.16 18.07
CA GLY A 104 -1.54 -3.47 18.68
C GLY A 104 -0.52 -4.52 18.21
N TYR A 105 -0.03 -5.33 19.15
CA TYR A 105 0.95 -6.39 18.86
C TYR A 105 0.36 -7.58 18.10
N ALA A 106 -0.83 -8.01 18.49
CA ALA A 106 -1.45 -9.25 17.98
C ALA A 106 -2.30 -9.02 16.72
N GLN A 107 -1.79 -8.24 15.77
CA GLN A 107 -2.45 -7.99 14.47
C GLN A 107 -1.42 -8.08 13.36
N CYS A 108 -1.81 -8.55 12.17
CA CYS A 108 -1.04 -8.34 10.95
C CYS A 108 -0.94 -6.85 10.64
N LYS A 109 0.23 -6.36 10.25
CA LYS A 109 0.45 -4.98 9.85
C LYS A 109 0.86 -4.93 8.40
N GLU A 110 0.18 -4.09 7.64
CA GLU A 110 0.38 -3.93 6.21
C GLU A 110 0.04 -2.49 5.79
N GLY A 111 0.40 -2.09 4.59
CA GLY A 111 -0.08 -0.83 4.05
C GLY A 111 0.43 0.42 4.78
N LEU A 112 1.74 0.48 5.10
CA LEU A 112 2.35 1.70 5.61
C LEU A 112 2.29 2.82 4.56
N SER A 113 1.73 3.97 4.92
CA SER A 113 1.71 5.16 4.06
C SER A 113 1.86 6.44 4.86
N PHE A 114 2.68 7.37 4.36
CA PHE A 114 2.82 8.72 4.89
C PHE A 114 2.41 9.72 3.82
N ILE A 115 1.73 10.78 4.23
CA ILE A 115 1.24 11.84 3.34
C ILE A 115 2.06 13.12 3.46
N ASP A 116 2.79 13.26 4.56
CA ASP A 116 3.76 14.31 4.83
C ASP A 116 4.74 13.86 5.92
N ALA A 117 5.62 14.75 6.38
CA ALA A 117 6.64 14.47 7.38
C ALA A 117 6.10 14.02 8.75
N THR A 118 4.84 14.25 9.04
CA THR A 118 4.23 14.01 10.36
C THR A 118 3.05 13.08 10.33
N HIS A 119 2.25 13.10 9.25
CA HIS A 119 1.03 12.33 9.15
C HIS A 119 1.23 11.06 8.33
N GLY A 120 0.87 9.94 8.91
CA GLY A 120 0.95 8.63 8.26
C GLY A 120 -0.11 7.66 8.77
N PHE A 121 -0.21 6.54 8.07
CA PHE A 121 -1.19 5.48 8.31
C PHE A 121 -0.51 4.11 8.22
N LEU A 122 -1.07 3.16 8.97
CA LEU A 122 -0.69 1.75 8.95
C LEU A 122 -1.96 0.92 9.07
N ALA A 123 -2.24 0.07 8.11
CA ALA A 123 -3.36 -0.85 8.22
C ALA A 123 -2.97 -2.06 9.08
N ALA A 124 -3.92 -2.54 9.86
CA ALA A 124 -3.78 -3.75 10.64
C ALA A 124 -5.08 -4.55 10.63
N TRP A 125 -4.97 -5.86 10.68
CA TRP A 125 -6.10 -6.77 10.66
C TRP A 125 -5.79 -8.07 11.41
N ASP A 126 -6.83 -8.76 11.83
CA ASP A 126 -6.80 -10.10 12.39
C ASP A 126 -8.12 -10.82 12.08
N ASP A 127 -8.21 -12.09 12.44
CA ASP A 127 -9.39 -12.93 12.13
C ASP A 127 -10.60 -12.69 13.04
N ASN A 128 -10.53 -11.74 13.98
CA ASN A 128 -11.55 -11.57 15.00
C ASN A 128 -12.15 -10.16 15.07
N HIS A 129 -11.51 -9.19 14.41
CA HIS A 129 -11.89 -7.78 14.52
C HIS A 129 -11.89 -7.11 13.15
N PRO A 130 -12.78 -6.12 12.93
CA PRO A 130 -12.71 -5.28 11.72
C PRO A 130 -11.33 -4.64 11.57
N PRO A 131 -10.87 -4.41 10.32
CA PRO A 131 -9.57 -3.82 10.08
C PRO A 131 -9.41 -2.49 10.80
N THR A 132 -8.26 -2.30 11.40
CA THR A 132 -7.88 -1.06 12.08
C THR A 132 -6.94 -0.27 11.19
N ILE A 133 -7.24 1.00 10.97
CA ILE A 133 -6.32 1.96 10.36
C ILE A 133 -5.71 2.78 11.49
N TYR A 134 -4.45 2.53 11.78
CA TYR A 134 -3.65 3.36 12.68
C TYR A 134 -3.23 4.63 11.96
N ARG A 135 -3.29 5.77 12.66
CA ARG A 135 -2.82 7.06 12.18
C ARG A 135 -1.82 7.66 13.15
N THR A 136 -0.84 8.36 12.62
CA THR A 136 0.13 9.15 13.38
C THR A 136 0.04 10.63 12.95
N SER A 137 0.44 11.53 13.84
CA SER A 137 0.61 12.97 13.58
C SER A 137 1.97 13.50 14.08
N ASP A 138 2.87 12.59 14.42
CA ASP A 138 4.20 12.90 14.98
C ASP A 138 5.34 12.13 14.29
N GLY A 139 5.15 11.79 13.01
CA GLY A 139 6.17 11.13 12.20
C GLY A 139 6.36 9.64 12.52
N GLY A 140 5.36 9.02 13.17
CA GLY A 140 5.38 7.59 13.45
C GLY A 140 5.78 7.22 14.87
N HIS A 141 5.94 8.19 15.78
CA HIS A 141 6.32 7.92 17.16
C HIS A 141 5.14 7.41 18.01
N SER A 142 3.93 7.93 17.74
CA SER A 142 2.70 7.45 18.39
C SER A 142 1.56 7.29 17.39
N TRP A 143 0.65 6.35 17.70
CA TRP A 143 -0.40 5.94 16.79
C TRP A 143 -1.75 5.81 17.50
N THR A 144 -2.82 6.11 16.79
CA THR A 144 -4.20 5.94 17.26
C THR A 144 -5.00 5.20 16.21
N GLY A 145 -5.64 4.09 16.59
CA GLY A 145 -6.43 3.27 15.69
C GLY A 145 -7.87 3.75 15.51
N SER A 146 -8.40 3.55 14.32
CA SER A 146 -9.82 3.64 13.98
C SER A 146 -10.22 2.46 13.11
N THR A 147 -11.40 1.88 13.34
CA THR A 147 -11.85 0.71 12.58
C THR A 147 -12.58 1.10 11.32
N LEU A 148 -12.46 0.27 10.26
CA LEU A 148 -13.33 0.37 9.10
C LEU A 148 -14.72 -0.19 9.45
N PRO A 149 -15.81 0.46 9.01
CA PRO A 149 -17.15 -0.08 9.19
C PRO A 149 -17.40 -1.26 8.24
N ASP A 150 -18.31 -2.14 8.60
CA ASP A 150 -18.76 -3.20 7.68
C ASP A 150 -19.39 -2.60 6.41
N PRO A 151 -19.01 -3.10 5.21
CA PRO A 151 -19.68 -2.72 3.98
C PRO A 151 -21.12 -3.28 3.96
N PRO A 152 -22.03 -2.71 3.19
CA PRO A 152 -23.37 -3.23 3.04
C PRO A 152 -23.39 -4.71 2.58
N GLY A 153 -24.11 -5.55 3.31
CA GLY A 153 -24.20 -6.99 3.04
C GLY A 153 -22.98 -7.81 3.49
N PHE A 154 -21.96 -7.18 4.04
CA PHE A 154 -20.86 -7.85 4.72
C PHE A 154 -21.13 -7.81 6.22
N VAL A 155 -20.95 -8.93 6.89
CA VAL A 155 -21.08 -9.02 8.34
C VAL A 155 -19.86 -9.75 8.86
N SER A 156 -19.02 -9.03 9.60
CA SER A 156 -17.89 -9.60 10.30
C SER A 156 -18.34 -10.71 11.26
N GLN A 157 -17.71 -11.87 11.15
CA GLN A 157 -18.02 -13.03 11.99
C GLN A 157 -16.78 -13.36 12.83
N PRO A 158 -16.88 -13.49 14.14
CA PRO A 158 -15.77 -13.95 14.96
C PRO A 158 -15.21 -15.29 14.44
N GLY A 159 -13.93 -15.33 14.11
CA GLY A 159 -13.25 -16.48 13.51
C GLY A 159 -13.56 -16.70 12.02
N GLY A 160 -14.22 -15.73 11.37
CA GLY A 160 -14.42 -15.68 9.93
C GLY A 160 -13.31 -14.94 9.18
N PHE A 161 -13.45 -14.83 7.86
CA PHE A 161 -12.55 -13.99 7.07
C PHE A 161 -12.98 -12.53 7.24
N GLU A 162 -12.12 -11.78 7.89
CA GLU A 162 -12.27 -10.33 7.99
C GLU A 162 -11.72 -9.62 6.75
N LEU A 163 -12.01 -8.33 6.65
CA LEU A 163 -11.43 -7.50 5.60
C LEU A 163 -9.93 -7.28 5.85
N THR A 164 -9.15 -7.37 4.81
CA THR A 164 -7.74 -6.96 4.80
C THR A 164 -7.64 -5.60 4.14
N ALA A 165 -7.24 -4.58 4.89
CA ALA A 165 -7.07 -3.23 4.37
C ALA A 165 -5.67 -3.03 3.78
N GLY A 166 -5.61 -2.30 2.67
CA GLY A 166 -4.36 -1.92 1.99
C GLY A 166 -3.83 -0.55 2.40
N LEU A 167 -3.11 0.08 1.48
CA LEU A 167 -2.54 1.43 1.64
C LEU A 167 -3.63 2.50 1.76
N VAL A 168 -3.42 3.47 2.65
CA VAL A 168 -4.19 4.70 2.66
C VAL A 168 -3.56 5.69 1.68
N GLU A 169 -4.32 6.15 0.71
CA GLU A 169 -3.88 7.17 -0.24
C GLU A 169 -4.57 8.51 0.01
N SER A 170 -3.84 9.60 -0.21
CA SER A 170 -4.29 10.96 0.09
C SER A 170 -4.46 11.80 -1.16
N PHE A 171 -5.61 12.46 -1.24
CA PHE A 171 -5.94 13.41 -2.30
C PHE A 171 -6.46 14.71 -1.66
N GLY A 172 -5.54 15.49 -1.12
CA GLY A 172 -5.85 16.66 -0.32
C GLY A 172 -6.50 16.27 1.02
N VAL A 173 -7.72 16.72 1.28
CA VAL A 173 -8.46 16.37 2.50
C VAL A 173 -9.13 14.99 2.45
N THR A 174 -9.18 14.37 1.27
CA THR A 174 -9.79 13.05 1.08
C THR A 174 -8.75 11.96 1.21
N LEU A 175 -8.99 11.04 2.12
CA LEU A 175 -8.24 9.81 2.25
C LEU A 175 -9.08 8.66 1.72
N LEU A 176 -8.45 7.76 0.97
CA LEU A 176 -9.07 6.53 0.46
C LEU A 176 -8.25 5.33 0.93
N VAL A 177 -8.95 4.24 1.20
CA VAL A 177 -8.34 2.92 1.44
C VAL A 177 -9.24 1.87 0.83
N SER A 178 -8.66 0.88 0.16
CA SER A 178 -9.37 -0.33 -0.22
C SER A 178 -9.17 -1.42 0.83
N ALA A 179 -10.17 -2.29 0.95
CA ALA A 179 -10.07 -3.49 1.76
C ALA A 179 -10.78 -4.64 1.04
N TRP A 180 -10.14 -5.80 1.00
CA TRP A 180 -10.68 -6.98 0.36
C TRP A 180 -11.05 -8.05 1.38
N GLY A 181 -12.02 -8.88 1.03
CA GLY A 181 -12.47 -9.99 1.86
C GLY A 181 -13.42 -10.92 1.10
N MET A 182 -14.03 -11.83 1.82
CA MET A 182 -14.99 -12.78 1.24
C MET A 182 -16.41 -12.28 1.51
N GLN A 183 -17.21 -12.10 0.45
CA GLN A 183 -18.62 -11.79 0.54
C GLN A 183 -19.40 -12.87 -0.21
N GLU A 184 -20.34 -13.55 0.48
CA GLU A 184 -21.17 -14.60 -0.11
C GLU A 184 -20.39 -15.72 -0.83
N GLY A 185 -19.18 -16.04 -0.32
CA GLY A 185 -18.30 -17.07 -0.89
C GLY A 185 -17.47 -16.60 -2.10
N ALA A 186 -17.54 -15.34 -2.48
CA ALA A 186 -16.72 -14.73 -3.51
C ALA A 186 -15.80 -13.65 -2.93
N GLN A 187 -14.64 -13.47 -3.54
CA GLN A 187 -13.77 -12.34 -3.19
C GLN A 187 -14.43 -11.02 -3.61
N ALA A 188 -14.33 -10.03 -2.76
CA ALA A 188 -14.83 -8.68 -3.00
C ALA A 188 -13.85 -7.65 -2.44
N GLU A 189 -13.80 -6.50 -3.09
CA GLU A 189 -12.98 -5.36 -2.65
C GLU A 189 -13.90 -4.15 -2.44
N PHE A 190 -13.67 -3.45 -1.35
CA PHE A 190 -14.49 -2.33 -0.89
C PHE A 190 -13.61 -1.10 -0.70
N VAL A 191 -14.14 0.06 -1.03
CA VAL A 191 -13.43 1.33 -0.86
C VAL A 191 -14.07 2.12 0.26
N PHE A 192 -13.22 2.66 1.12
CA PHE A 192 -13.61 3.51 2.24
C PHE A 192 -12.96 4.88 2.10
N ARG A 193 -13.65 5.88 2.65
CA ARG A 193 -13.22 7.27 2.62
C ARG A 193 -13.21 7.88 4.02
N SER A 194 -12.20 8.69 4.28
CA SER A 194 -12.16 9.64 5.40
C SER A 194 -11.95 11.07 4.88
N THR A 195 -12.54 12.05 5.56
CA THR A 195 -12.35 13.48 5.31
C THR A 195 -11.94 14.24 6.58
N ASN A 196 -11.57 13.51 7.63
CA ASN A 196 -11.18 14.05 8.93
C ASN A 196 -9.84 13.46 9.41
N GLY A 197 -8.91 13.24 8.46
CA GLY A 197 -7.56 12.77 8.77
C GLY A 197 -7.53 11.32 9.29
N GLY A 198 -8.45 10.46 8.84
CA GLY A 198 -8.50 9.06 9.26
C GLY A 198 -9.09 8.84 10.65
N ALA A 199 -9.72 9.86 11.26
CA ALA A 199 -10.35 9.69 12.55
C ALA A 199 -11.61 8.81 12.49
N THR A 200 -12.33 8.88 11.38
CA THR A 200 -13.45 8.00 11.05
C THR A 200 -13.47 7.68 9.56
N TRP A 201 -14.02 6.52 9.24
CA TRP A 201 -14.14 6.00 7.87
C TRP A 201 -15.59 5.74 7.51
N THR A 202 -15.93 5.91 6.26
CA THR A 202 -17.25 5.58 5.71
C THR A 202 -17.07 4.72 4.47
N TYR A 203 -17.91 3.70 4.34
CA TYR A 203 -18.00 2.94 3.09
C TYR A 203 -18.36 3.88 1.93
N LEU A 204 -17.69 3.72 0.81
CA LEU A 204 -17.89 4.55 -0.37
C LEU A 204 -18.42 3.75 -1.56
N ALA A 205 -17.75 2.65 -1.93
CA ALA A 205 -18.11 1.84 -3.09
C ALA A 205 -17.59 0.41 -2.97
N LYS A 206 -18.16 -0.48 -3.79
CA LYS A 206 -17.62 -1.80 -4.09
C LYS A 206 -16.90 -1.73 -5.44
N ALA A 207 -15.74 -2.37 -5.54
CA ALA A 207 -15.03 -2.53 -6.80
C ALA A 207 -15.79 -3.46 -7.75
N ASP A 208 -15.63 -3.28 -9.07
CA ASP A 208 -16.35 -4.03 -10.08
C ASP A 208 -15.82 -5.45 -10.24
N LEU A 209 -14.51 -5.60 -10.19
CA LEU A 209 -13.80 -6.87 -10.45
C LEU A 209 -13.24 -7.45 -9.15
N GLY A 210 -14.03 -8.18 -8.39
CA GLY A 210 -13.58 -9.04 -7.29
C GLY A 210 -12.36 -8.54 -6.48
N SER A 211 -11.33 -9.37 -6.35
CA SER A 211 -10.12 -9.11 -5.57
C SER A 211 -8.96 -8.47 -6.36
N ASN A 212 -9.24 -7.83 -7.47
CA ASN A 212 -8.19 -7.17 -8.25
C ASN A 212 -8.00 -5.76 -7.71
N ASN A 213 -6.91 -5.52 -7.07
CA ASN A 213 -6.55 -4.32 -6.35
C ASN A 213 -6.98 -3.03 -7.06
N VAL A 214 -7.85 -2.27 -6.42
CA VAL A 214 -8.19 -0.93 -6.84
C VAL A 214 -6.95 -0.05 -6.68
N THR A 215 -6.53 0.59 -7.76
CA THR A 215 -5.46 1.59 -7.76
C THR A 215 -6.06 2.97 -7.88
N PHE A 216 -5.81 3.82 -6.89
CA PHE A 216 -6.31 5.19 -6.89
C PHE A 216 -5.37 6.10 -7.68
N VAL A 217 -5.90 6.77 -8.71
CA VAL A 217 -5.14 7.76 -9.51
C VAL A 217 -5.46 9.17 -9.04
N THR A 218 -6.71 9.42 -8.67
CA THR A 218 -7.21 10.64 -8.04
C THR A 218 -8.31 10.29 -7.03
N ALA A 219 -8.83 11.27 -6.30
CA ALA A 219 -9.95 11.05 -5.37
C ALA A 219 -11.20 10.43 -6.03
N SER A 220 -11.38 10.56 -7.35
CA SER A 220 -12.55 10.08 -8.07
C SER A 220 -12.22 9.15 -9.24
N ARG A 221 -10.97 9.11 -9.70
CA ARG A 221 -10.51 8.24 -10.78
C ARG A 221 -9.75 7.06 -10.19
N TRP A 222 -10.26 5.85 -10.39
CA TRP A 222 -9.65 4.61 -9.93
C TRP A 222 -9.58 3.60 -11.08
N LEU A 223 -8.60 2.73 -11.04
CA LEU A 223 -8.38 1.67 -12.02
C LEU A 223 -8.39 0.30 -11.33
N GLN A 224 -8.90 -0.69 -12.04
CA GLN A 224 -8.59 -2.09 -11.79
C GLN A 224 -7.94 -2.65 -13.06
N LEU A 225 -6.62 -2.83 -13.01
CA LEU A 225 -5.83 -3.28 -14.16
C LEU A 225 -5.56 -4.79 -14.03
N ILE A 226 -5.97 -5.57 -15.00
CA ILE A 226 -5.79 -7.03 -15.02
C ILE A 226 -5.02 -7.44 -16.27
N GLU A 227 -5.71 -7.43 -17.39
CA GLU A 227 -5.23 -7.79 -18.72
C GLU A 227 -5.79 -6.78 -19.73
N PRO A 228 -5.18 -6.68 -20.91
CA PRO A 228 -5.81 -5.95 -22.00
C PRO A 228 -7.25 -6.45 -22.18
N ASP A 229 -8.18 -5.59 -22.38
CA ASP A 229 -9.62 -5.86 -22.59
C ASP A 229 -10.42 -6.30 -21.32
N GLN A 230 -9.80 -6.49 -20.16
CA GLN A 230 -10.48 -6.83 -18.91
C GLN A 230 -10.35 -5.75 -17.83
N SER A 231 -9.58 -4.71 -18.11
CA SER A 231 -9.40 -3.60 -17.16
C SER A 231 -10.62 -2.68 -17.15
N VAL A 232 -10.89 -2.09 -16.00
CA VAL A 232 -11.99 -1.15 -15.81
C VAL A 232 -11.53 0.12 -15.10
N GLU A 233 -12.25 1.19 -15.34
CA GLU A 233 -12.03 2.51 -14.75
C GLU A 233 -13.33 3.06 -14.15
N THR A 234 -13.23 3.76 -13.04
CA THR A 234 -14.24 4.69 -12.56
C THR A 234 -13.67 6.11 -12.57
N THR A 235 -14.51 7.10 -12.87
CA THR A 235 -14.18 8.53 -12.77
C THR A 235 -15.11 9.27 -11.80
N ASP A 236 -16.01 8.54 -11.14
CA ASP A 236 -17.05 9.05 -10.25
C ASP A 236 -17.03 8.42 -8.84
N SER A 237 -15.83 8.00 -8.42
CA SER A 237 -15.58 7.39 -7.10
C SER A 237 -16.32 6.05 -6.90
N GLY A 238 -16.32 5.19 -7.91
CA GLY A 238 -16.85 3.84 -7.85
C GLY A 238 -18.38 3.73 -7.98
N LYS A 239 -19.08 4.81 -8.35
CA LYS A 239 -20.53 4.76 -8.60
C LYS A 239 -20.85 4.05 -9.91
N SER A 240 -19.98 4.23 -10.90
CA SER A 240 -20.05 3.50 -12.16
C SER A 240 -18.65 3.10 -12.61
N TRP A 241 -18.58 1.97 -13.31
CA TRP A 241 -17.35 1.41 -13.86
C TRP A 241 -17.51 1.20 -15.36
N HIS A 242 -16.45 1.45 -16.11
CA HIS A 242 -16.43 1.35 -17.57
C HIS A 242 -15.21 0.56 -18.02
N PRO A 243 -15.29 -0.17 -19.15
CA PRO A 243 -14.11 -0.78 -19.76
C PRO A 243 -13.00 0.24 -19.97
N TYR A 244 -11.78 -0.12 -19.62
CA TYR A 244 -10.60 0.71 -19.78
C TYR A 244 -9.57 0.03 -20.67
N SER A 245 -9.28 0.63 -21.81
CA SER A 245 -8.29 0.09 -22.73
C SER A 245 -6.90 0.35 -22.19
N SER A 246 -6.29 -0.66 -21.57
CA SER A 246 -4.92 -0.63 -21.09
C SER A 246 -4.15 -1.78 -21.74
N ASP A 247 -2.92 -1.53 -22.14
CA ASP A 247 -2.02 -2.60 -22.58
C ASP A 247 -1.26 -3.27 -21.42
N TYR A 248 -1.61 -2.90 -20.17
CA TYR A 248 -1.10 -3.59 -18.99
C TYR A 248 -1.46 -5.07 -19.04
N ALA A 249 -0.47 -5.93 -18.91
CA ALA A 249 -0.68 -7.37 -18.87
C ALA A 249 -0.19 -7.91 -17.53
N GLN A 250 -1.13 -8.14 -16.63
CA GLN A 250 -0.81 -8.85 -15.38
C GLN A 250 -0.31 -10.25 -15.69
N ALA A 251 0.82 -10.59 -15.15
CA ALA A 251 1.29 -11.97 -15.17
C ALA A 251 0.85 -12.66 -13.88
N ALA A 252 -0.29 -13.33 -13.94
CA ALA A 252 -0.75 -14.18 -12.84
C ALA A 252 0.37 -15.12 -12.34
N PRO A 253 0.40 -15.52 -11.06
CA PRO A 253 -0.61 -15.38 -10.03
C PRO A 253 -0.29 -14.36 -8.91
N ILE A 254 0.67 -13.49 -9.07
CA ILE A 254 1.12 -12.56 -8.03
C ILE A 254 0.38 -11.23 -8.22
N ALA A 255 -0.25 -10.74 -7.15
CA ALA A 255 -0.86 -9.42 -7.16
C ALA A 255 0.19 -8.35 -7.51
N PRO A 256 -0.05 -7.51 -8.52
CA PRO A 256 0.90 -6.46 -8.88
C PRO A 256 0.90 -5.36 -7.82
N GLU A 257 2.07 -4.77 -7.62
CA GLU A 257 2.16 -3.47 -6.98
C GLU A 257 1.97 -2.41 -8.06
N ILE A 258 0.97 -1.56 -7.94
CA ILE A 258 0.72 -0.46 -8.88
C ILE A 258 0.58 0.83 -8.08
N VAL A 259 1.43 1.80 -8.37
CA VAL A 259 1.45 3.10 -7.69
C VAL A 259 1.47 4.24 -8.70
N PHE A 260 0.79 5.34 -8.39
CA PHE A 260 0.81 6.54 -9.20
C PHE A 260 1.49 7.69 -8.46
N GLY A 261 2.52 8.27 -9.07
CA GLY A 261 3.18 9.49 -8.59
C GLY A 261 2.50 10.77 -9.08
N GLY A 262 1.41 10.63 -9.83
CA GLY A 262 0.58 11.72 -10.36
C GLY A 262 -0.44 11.17 -11.36
N PRO A 263 -1.39 11.97 -11.84
CA PRO A 263 -2.51 11.48 -12.66
C PRO A 263 -2.12 10.78 -13.96
N LEU A 264 -0.91 11.03 -14.47
CA LEU A 264 -0.42 10.46 -15.72
C LEU A 264 0.72 9.47 -15.55
N VAL A 265 1.54 9.60 -14.49
CA VAL A 265 2.73 8.77 -14.30
C VAL A 265 2.49 7.76 -13.21
N GLY A 266 2.62 6.49 -13.58
CA GLY A 266 2.49 5.37 -12.66
C GLY A 266 3.55 4.29 -12.94
N TYR A 267 3.73 3.42 -11.97
CA TYR A 267 4.67 2.31 -12.00
C TYR A 267 3.96 1.03 -11.57
N ALA A 268 4.30 -0.06 -12.21
CA ALA A 268 3.73 -1.37 -11.90
C ALA A 268 4.79 -2.46 -11.93
N THR A 269 4.62 -3.47 -11.07
CA THR A 269 5.47 -4.66 -11.10
C THR A 269 4.84 -5.75 -11.97
N VAL A 270 5.60 -6.29 -12.90
CA VAL A 270 5.18 -7.38 -13.78
C VAL A 270 6.30 -8.38 -13.95
N ARG A 271 6.10 -9.63 -13.52
CA ARG A 271 7.07 -10.74 -13.68
C ARG A 271 8.50 -10.42 -13.20
N GLY A 272 8.62 -9.68 -12.08
CA GLY A 272 9.92 -9.27 -11.53
C GLY A 272 10.60 -8.15 -12.30
N GLN A 273 9.87 -7.42 -13.14
CA GLN A 273 10.28 -6.20 -13.82
C GLN A 273 9.36 -5.06 -13.43
N ILE A 274 9.82 -3.83 -13.66
CA ILE A 274 9.02 -2.63 -13.44
C ILE A 274 8.60 -2.08 -14.82
N GLN A 275 7.32 -1.74 -14.93
CA GLN A 275 6.76 -0.98 -16.04
C GLN A 275 6.41 0.43 -15.58
N ARG A 276 6.41 1.37 -16.52
CA ARG A 276 5.99 2.76 -16.33
C ARG A 276 4.92 3.12 -17.36
N THR A 277 3.91 3.84 -16.90
CA THR A 277 2.98 4.58 -17.73
C THR A 277 3.25 6.08 -17.64
N THR A 278 2.98 6.83 -18.70
CA THR A 278 3.03 8.30 -18.73
C THR A 278 1.74 8.93 -19.26
N ASP A 279 0.71 8.13 -19.44
CA ASP A 279 -0.59 8.53 -19.96
C ASP A 279 -1.77 8.03 -19.12
N GLY A 280 -1.50 7.81 -17.83
CA GLY A 280 -2.52 7.48 -16.83
C GLY A 280 -2.95 6.03 -16.86
N GLY A 281 -2.10 5.13 -17.35
CA GLY A 281 -2.33 3.68 -17.35
C GLY A 281 -2.82 3.10 -18.66
N LEU A 282 -2.88 3.89 -19.75
CA LEU A 282 -3.26 3.38 -21.08
C LEU A 282 -2.15 2.51 -21.68
N HIS A 283 -0.93 3.04 -21.69
CA HIS A 283 0.23 2.34 -22.24
C HIS A 283 1.30 2.15 -21.17
N TRP A 284 1.85 0.94 -21.12
CA TRP A 284 2.89 0.54 -20.18
C TRP A 284 4.13 0.08 -20.91
N SER A 285 5.27 0.56 -20.52
CA SER A 285 6.57 0.19 -21.06
C SER A 285 7.52 -0.26 -19.98
N TYR A 286 8.29 -1.31 -20.25
CA TYR A 286 9.34 -1.75 -19.34
C TYR A 286 10.41 -0.66 -19.20
N ILE A 287 10.80 -0.42 -17.96
CA ILE A 287 11.95 0.42 -17.62
C ILE A 287 13.07 -0.46 -17.05
N THR A 288 14.25 0.11 -16.90
CA THR A 288 15.35 -0.59 -16.25
C THR A 288 14.93 -0.98 -14.83
N THR A 289 14.84 -2.29 -14.57
CA THR A 289 14.53 -2.79 -13.23
C THR A 289 15.84 -2.93 -12.46
N PRO A 290 15.98 -2.27 -11.29
CA PRO A 290 17.21 -2.35 -10.52
C PRO A 290 17.44 -3.78 -10.01
N GLY A 291 18.70 -4.22 -9.97
CA GLY A 291 19.05 -5.57 -9.49
C GLY A 291 18.87 -6.70 -10.50
N THR A 292 18.37 -6.42 -11.71
CA THR A 292 18.39 -7.37 -12.84
C THR A 292 19.63 -7.14 -13.69
N LYS A 293 20.39 -8.21 -13.95
CA LYS A 293 21.48 -8.23 -14.95
C LYS A 293 21.03 -9.06 -16.15
#